data_13b96832901799489f46fa3bcb256e5d
#
_entry.id   13b96832901799489f46fa3bcb256e5d
#
_cell.length_a   1.000
_cell.length_b   1.000
_cell.length_c   1.000
_cell.angle_alpha   90.00
_cell.angle_beta   90.00
_cell.angle_gamma   90.00
#
_symmetry.space_group_name_H-M   'P 1'
#
loop_
_entity.id
_entity.type
_entity.pdbx_description
1 polymer ?
#
loop_
_entity_poly.entity_id
_entity_poly.type
_entity_poly.pdbx_seq_one_letter_code
_entity_poly.pdbx_strand_id
1 'polypeptide(L)'
;TKVLFAALLLSATTAFAQQEKLGSGIDKANMDLTIKPGNDFYRYAAGNWMKNNPLDAEHTDNGAFTDLFEQNQKRIQDIILEYASKPQQKGSLEQKIGSLYNLRMDSVRLNKEGWAPIKPTLDRIAAIKDRREYQLVTAQLDFRGEGTMMFGIGVDADLRDAANNIVQVGQGGIGLGVRDYYVNDDAQTKKIREAYKAYMKKLFQMVGNDEATAQKKMEAVMAIETRIAKASYSQVQLRDIDKNYHKMTYNQLVIDYPGIDWGNVFLASGFPAFKEICVGQPEPIHEVEKVLAETSLDDLKTYAEIKVIAGATSVLSDDFRAVAFELSKVMSGVQQDRPRWKRAVGTVSGVLGEAIGKIYVEKYFPESSKKRMLDLVHNLQTALAQRIDEA
;
A
#
# COMPACT_ATOMS: atom_id res chain seq x y z
N THR A 1 -43.25 -60.49 25.35
CA THR A 1 -42.70 -59.12 25.39
C THR A 1 -41.26 -59.14 24.88
N LYS A 2 -41.11 -58.82 23.61
CA LYS A 2 -39.79 -58.73 22.96
C LYS A 2 -39.30 -57.32 23.02
N VAL A 3 -38.17 -57.07 23.67
CA VAL A 3 -37.46 -55.81 23.71
C VAL A 3 -36.48 -55.81 22.56
N LEU A 4 -36.70 -54.90 21.58
CA LEU A 4 -35.75 -54.67 20.50
C LEU A 4 -34.70 -53.67 21.04
N PHE A 5 -33.46 -54.05 21.12
CA PHE A 5 -32.30 -53.18 21.28
C PHE A 5 -31.92 -52.63 19.89
N ALA A 6 -32.13 -51.34 19.66
CA ALA A 6 -31.61 -50.64 18.51
C ALA A 6 -30.22 -50.13 18.88
N ALA A 7 -29.17 -50.71 18.33
CA ALA A 7 -27.79 -50.21 18.44
C ALA A 7 -27.64 -49.03 17.49
N LEU A 8 -27.52 -47.80 18.03
CA LEU A 8 -27.06 -46.66 17.30
C LEU A 8 -25.53 -46.81 17.08
N LEU A 9 -25.13 -47.14 15.88
CA LEU A 9 -23.76 -46.99 15.39
C LEU A 9 -23.51 -45.47 15.19
N LEU A 10 -22.86 -44.83 16.18
CA LEU A 10 -22.18 -43.55 15.97
C LEU A 10 -20.98 -43.84 15.06
N SER A 11 -21.12 -43.59 13.77
CA SER A 11 -19.99 -43.43 12.85
C SER A 11 -19.32 -42.11 13.15
N ALA A 12 -18.33 -42.14 14.05
CA ALA A 12 -17.36 -41.08 14.17
C ALA A 12 -16.53 -41.08 12.88
N THR A 13 -16.89 -40.23 11.93
CA THR A 13 -16.02 -39.86 10.82
C THR A 13 -14.87 -39.05 11.40
N THR A 14 -13.82 -39.77 11.81
CA THR A 14 -12.50 -39.16 11.97
C THR A 14 -12.09 -38.65 10.60
N ALA A 15 -12.23 -37.34 10.40
CA ALA A 15 -11.53 -36.66 9.32
C ALA A 15 -10.04 -36.81 9.57
N PHE A 16 -9.45 -37.90 9.08
CA PHE A 16 -8.02 -37.97 8.88
C PHE A 16 -7.71 -36.82 7.91
N ALA A 17 -7.13 -35.74 8.40
CA ALA A 17 -6.39 -34.82 7.56
C ALA A 17 -5.37 -35.70 6.82
N GLN A 18 -5.66 -35.99 5.56
CA GLN A 18 -4.78 -36.75 4.68
C GLN A 18 -3.51 -35.90 4.61
N GLN A 19 -2.48 -36.34 5.34
CA GLN A 19 -1.18 -35.68 5.30
C GLN A 19 -0.71 -35.86 3.85
N GLU A 20 -0.86 -34.81 3.03
CA GLU A 20 -0.39 -34.81 1.65
C GLU A 20 1.05 -35.27 1.65
N LYS A 21 1.31 -36.41 1.02
CA LYS A 21 2.65 -36.97 0.88
C LYS A 21 3.45 -35.95 0.10
N LEU A 22 4.31 -35.21 0.79
CA LEU A 22 5.15 -34.19 0.18
C LEU A 22 5.97 -34.85 -0.94
N GLY A 23 5.73 -34.40 -2.16
CA GLY A 23 6.52 -34.79 -3.31
C GLY A 23 7.88 -34.09 -3.35
N SER A 24 8.60 -34.27 -4.46
CA SER A 24 9.91 -33.64 -4.69
C SER A 24 9.82 -32.09 -4.82
N GLY A 25 8.63 -31.51 -4.89
CA GLY A 25 8.40 -30.11 -5.24
C GLY A 25 8.53 -29.82 -6.74
N ILE A 26 8.86 -30.85 -7.54
CA ILE A 26 8.95 -30.72 -9.00
C ILE A 26 7.77 -31.46 -9.62
N ASP A 27 6.89 -30.69 -10.27
CA ASP A 27 5.81 -31.24 -11.08
C ASP A 27 6.29 -31.41 -12.53
N LYS A 28 6.56 -32.68 -12.92
CA LYS A 28 7.03 -33.00 -14.26
C LYS A 28 6.01 -32.70 -15.36
N ALA A 29 4.71 -32.57 -15.03
CA ALA A 29 3.68 -32.21 -16.00
C ALA A 29 3.85 -30.74 -16.49
N ASN A 30 4.48 -29.92 -15.71
CA ASN A 30 4.77 -28.51 -16.05
C ASN A 30 5.94 -28.38 -17.05
N MET A 31 6.74 -29.45 -17.25
CA MET A 31 7.93 -29.43 -18.09
C MET A 31 7.55 -29.66 -19.58
N ASP A 32 8.18 -28.89 -20.48
CA ASP A 32 8.12 -29.14 -21.92
C ASP A 32 9.35 -29.96 -22.38
N LEU A 33 9.21 -31.27 -22.38
CA LEU A 33 10.32 -32.20 -22.73
C LEU A 33 10.69 -32.15 -24.22
N THR A 34 9.96 -31.44 -25.06
CA THR A 34 10.34 -31.22 -26.48
C THR A 34 11.46 -30.21 -26.64
N ILE A 35 11.71 -29.41 -25.60
CA ILE A 35 12.78 -28.38 -25.55
C ILE A 35 14.02 -28.97 -24.89
N LYS A 36 15.19 -28.78 -25.50
CA LYS A 36 16.46 -29.20 -24.89
C LYS A 36 16.84 -28.20 -23.77
N PRO A 37 17.16 -28.70 -22.55
CA PRO A 37 17.48 -27.82 -21.42
C PRO A 37 18.66 -26.87 -21.65
N GLY A 38 19.61 -27.25 -22.49
CA GLY A 38 20.74 -26.41 -22.88
C GLY A 38 20.40 -25.29 -23.86
N ASN A 39 19.25 -25.33 -24.53
CA ASN A 39 18.80 -24.28 -25.45
C ASN A 39 17.92 -23.24 -24.74
N ASP A 40 16.98 -23.70 -23.92
CA ASP A 40 16.07 -22.85 -23.15
C ASP A 40 15.59 -23.62 -21.92
N PHE A 41 16.35 -23.44 -20.82
CA PHE A 41 16.05 -24.14 -19.58
C PHE A 41 14.71 -23.70 -18.97
N TYR A 42 14.36 -22.43 -19.12
CA TYR A 42 13.09 -21.90 -18.57
C TYR A 42 11.88 -22.58 -19.23
N ARG A 43 11.84 -22.61 -20.55
CA ARG A 43 10.78 -23.31 -21.28
C ARG A 43 10.81 -24.82 -21.10
N TYR A 44 12.00 -25.43 -21.01
CA TYR A 44 12.11 -26.85 -20.65
C TYR A 44 11.44 -27.14 -19.30
N ALA A 45 11.72 -26.32 -18.28
CA ALA A 45 11.23 -26.55 -16.92
C ALA A 45 9.75 -26.18 -16.71
N ALA A 46 9.25 -25.14 -17.40
CA ALA A 46 7.93 -24.53 -17.14
C ALA A 46 7.05 -24.38 -18.40
N GLY A 47 7.46 -24.89 -19.56
CA GLY A 47 6.79 -24.62 -20.84
C GLY A 47 5.35 -25.11 -20.91
N ASN A 48 5.03 -26.27 -20.37
CA ASN A 48 3.66 -26.77 -20.32
C ASN A 48 2.81 -26.01 -19.30
N TRP A 49 3.39 -25.63 -18.14
CA TRP A 49 2.70 -24.80 -17.18
C TRP A 49 2.28 -23.45 -17.84
N MET A 50 3.18 -22.79 -18.55
CA MET A 50 2.91 -21.52 -19.26
C MET A 50 1.79 -21.66 -20.30
N LYS A 51 1.76 -22.79 -21.03
CA LYS A 51 0.70 -23.07 -22.02
C LYS A 51 -0.68 -23.25 -21.37
N ASN A 52 -0.70 -23.88 -20.18
CA ASN A 52 -1.93 -24.22 -19.46
C ASN A 52 -2.43 -23.08 -18.56
N ASN A 53 -1.56 -22.10 -18.23
CA ASN A 53 -1.87 -20.97 -17.36
C ASN A 53 -1.55 -19.66 -18.08
N PRO A 54 -2.35 -19.26 -19.09
CA PRO A 54 -2.15 -17.98 -19.78
C PRO A 54 -2.35 -16.83 -18.81
N LEU A 55 -1.61 -15.74 -19.03
CA LEU A 55 -1.78 -14.51 -18.26
C LEU A 55 -3.19 -13.95 -18.46
N ASP A 56 -3.90 -13.70 -17.38
CA ASP A 56 -5.21 -13.06 -17.42
C ASP A 56 -5.10 -11.52 -17.45
N ALA A 57 -6.25 -10.84 -17.61
CA ALA A 57 -6.29 -9.38 -17.74
C ALA A 57 -6.10 -8.63 -16.41
N GLU A 58 -6.23 -9.30 -15.27
CA GLU A 58 -6.07 -8.70 -13.93
C GLU A 58 -4.61 -8.67 -13.46
N HIS A 59 -3.71 -9.41 -14.12
CA HIS A 59 -2.32 -9.59 -13.72
C HIS A 59 -1.33 -9.12 -14.78
N THR A 60 -0.14 -8.74 -14.36
CA THR A 60 1.01 -8.40 -15.21
C THR A 60 2.03 -9.52 -15.30
N ASP A 61 1.94 -10.46 -14.39
CA ASP A 61 2.75 -11.67 -14.32
C ASP A 61 1.90 -12.86 -13.86
N ASN A 62 2.41 -14.05 -14.05
CA ASN A 62 1.77 -15.29 -13.62
C ASN A 62 2.83 -16.24 -13.08
N GLY A 63 2.47 -16.98 -12.02
CA GLY A 63 3.38 -17.92 -11.38
C GLY A 63 2.84 -18.45 -10.06
N ALA A 64 3.62 -19.32 -9.41
CA ALA A 64 3.25 -19.94 -8.15
C ALA A 64 2.89 -18.92 -7.05
N PHE A 65 3.53 -17.76 -7.03
CA PHE A 65 3.20 -16.71 -6.07
C PHE A 65 1.84 -16.06 -6.36
N THR A 66 1.52 -15.85 -7.63
CA THR A 66 0.19 -15.33 -8.06
C THR A 66 -0.90 -16.33 -7.69
N ASP A 67 -0.69 -17.62 -7.95
CA ASP A 67 -1.63 -18.69 -7.59
C ASP A 67 -1.85 -18.76 -6.07
N LEU A 68 -0.78 -18.68 -5.28
CA LEU A 68 -0.88 -18.67 -3.80
C LEU A 68 -1.58 -17.41 -3.30
N PHE A 69 -1.31 -16.26 -3.89
CA PHE A 69 -1.98 -15.01 -3.57
C PHE A 69 -3.49 -15.11 -3.81
N GLU A 70 -3.90 -15.60 -4.98
CA GLU A 70 -5.32 -15.77 -5.32
C GLU A 70 -6.02 -16.79 -4.40
N GLN A 71 -5.38 -17.89 -4.07
CA GLN A 71 -5.89 -18.85 -3.08
C GLN A 71 -6.05 -18.21 -1.71
N ASN A 72 -5.09 -17.41 -1.26
CA ASN A 72 -5.17 -16.70 0.01
C ASN A 72 -6.27 -15.65 0.01
N GLN A 73 -6.44 -14.90 -1.08
CA GLN A 73 -7.56 -13.96 -1.24
C GLN A 73 -8.89 -14.67 -1.06
N LYS A 74 -9.05 -15.87 -1.62
CA LYS A 74 -10.26 -16.67 -1.48
C LYS A 74 -10.49 -17.15 -0.05
N ARG A 75 -9.47 -17.67 0.61
CA ARG A 75 -9.54 -18.09 2.03
C ARG A 75 -9.91 -16.95 2.96
N ILE A 76 -9.32 -15.78 2.74
CA ILE A 76 -9.62 -14.56 3.50
C ILE A 76 -11.06 -14.11 3.21
N GLN A 77 -11.51 -14.18 1.96
CA GLN A 77 -12.91 -13.89 1.61
C GLN A 77 -13.85 -14.84 2.37
N ASP A 78 -13.56 -16.13 2.44
CA ASP A 78 -14.41 -17.10 3.13
C ASP A 78 -14.50 -16.80 4.64
N ILE A 79 -13.39 -16.39 5.28
CA ILE A 79 -13.39 -15.90 6.68
C ILE A 79 -14.29 -14.67 6.81
N ILE A 80 -14.14 -13.68 5.94
CA ILE A 80 -14.90 -12.43 6.00
C ILE A 80 -16.40 -12.69 5.80
N LEU A 81 -16.77 -13.53 4.83
CA LEU A 81 -18.17 -13.84 4.52
C LEU A 81 -18.88 -14.58 5.66
N GLU A 82 -18.16 -15.37 6.45
CA GLU A 82 -18.73 -16.00 7.66
C GLU A 82 -19.27 -14.96 8.64
N TYR A 83 -18.65 -13.78 8.71
CA TYR A 83 -19.07 -12.68 9.59
C TYR A 83 -19.95 -11.66 8.89
N ALA A 84 -19.77 -11.43 7.60
CA ALA A 84 -20.52 -10.45 6.82
C ALA A 84 -21.94 -10.91 6.48
N SER A 85 -22.21 -12.23 6.45
CA SER A 85 -23.47 -12.81 6.01
C SER A 85 -24.58 -12.85 7.09
N LYS A 86 -24.24 -12.57 8.35
CA LYS A 86 -25.18 -12.66 9.49
C LYS A 86 -24.91 -11.58 10.54
N PRO A 87 -25.91 -11.19 11.34
CA PRO A 87 -25.71 -10.27 12.44
C PRO A 87 -24.66 -10.77 13.44
N GLN A 88 -23.82 -9.87 13.91
CA GLN A 88 -22.77 -10.12 14.89
C GLN A 88 -23.03 -9.28 16.15
N GLN A 89 -22.41 -9.67 17.27
CA GLN A 89 -22.48 -8.90 18.51
C GLN A 89 -21.90 -7.48 18.29
N LYS A 90 -22.62 -6.46 18.75
CA LYS A 90 -22.19 -5.06 18.61
C LYS A 90 -20.84 -4.82 19.27
N GLY A 91 -19.91 -4.22 18.54
CA GLY A 91 -18.55 -3.90 19.00
C GLY A 91 -17.56 -5.05 18.93
N SER A 92 -18.00 -6.27 18.57
CA SER A 92 -17.11 -7.42 18.39
C SER A 92 -16.20 -7.26 17.17
N LEU A 93 -15.13 -8.05 17.13
CA LEU A 93 -14.21 -8.09 16.01
C LEU A 93 -14.89 -8.60 14.74
N GLU A 94 -15.73 -9.63 14.87
CA GLU A 94 -16.52 -10.23 13.83
C GLU A 94 -17.46 -9.20 13.18
N GLN A 95 -18.10 -8.35 14.01
CA GLN A 95 -18.92 -7.25 13.50
C GLN A 95 -18.08 -6.24 12.69
N LYS A 96 -16.92 -5.86 13.19
CA LYS A 96 -16.04 -4.89 12.50
C LYS A 96 -15.60 -5.41 11.14
N ILE A 97 -15.17 -6.69 11.08
CA ILE A 97 -14.76 -7.37 9.84
C ILE A 97 -15.94 -7.39 8.84
N GLY A 98 -17.08 -7.93 9.24
CA GLY A 98 -18.25 -8.06 8.37
C GLY A 98 -18.80 -6.70 7.92
N SER A 99 -18.88 -5.73 8.83
CA SER A 99 -19.38 -4.38 8.52
C SER A 99 -18.47 -3.64 7.54
N LEU A 100 -17.15 -3.69 7.72
CA LEU A 100 -16.20 -3.04 6.82
C LEU A 100 -16.29 -3.62 5.40
N TYR A 101 -16.39 -4.95 5.28
CA TYR A 101 -16.59 -5.60 3.99
C TYR A 101 -17.89 -5.16 3.32
N ASN A 102 -19.02 -5.21 4.04
CA ASN A 102 -20.33 -4.84 3.52
C ASN A 102 -20.37 -3.36 3.08
N LEU A 103 -19.75 -2.46 3.85
CA LEU A 103 -19.62 -1.05 3.46
C LEU A 103 -18.86 -0.89 2.13
N ARG A 104 -17.83 -1.71 1.88
CA ARG A 104 -17.05 -1.69 0.65
C ARG A 104 -17.77 -2.33 -0.53
N MET A 105 -18.67 -3.27 -0.26
CA MET A 105 -19.51 -3.92 -1.28
C MET A 105 -20.72 -3.09 -1.70
N ASP A 106 -21.17 -2.13 -0.88
CA ASP A 106 -22.34 -1.30 -1.13
C ASP A 106 -22.08 -0.23 -2.20
N SER A 107 -22.08 -0.68 -3.47
CA SER A 107 -21.89 0.22 -4.63
C SER A 107 -23.04 1.22 -4.80
N VAL A 108 -24.25 0.85 -4.39
CA VAL A 108 -25.43 1.73 -4.50
C VAL A 108 -25.25 2.96 -3.63
N ARG A 109 -24.84 2.77 -2.37
CA ARG A 109 -24.57 3.87 -1.45
C ARG A 109 -23.35 4.69 -1.93
N LEU A 110 -22.25 4.06 -2.26
CA LEU A 110 -21.03 4.75 -2.71
C LEU A 110 -21.28 5.61 -3.97
N ASN A 111 -22.02 5.08 -4.94
CA ASN A 111 -22.35 5.83 -6.16
C ASN A 111 -23.35 6.97 -5.90
N LYS A 112 -24.26 6.83 -4.92
CA LYS A 112 -25.17 7.89 -4.50
C LYS A 112 -24.44 9.02 -3.75
N GLU A 113 -23.50 8.67 -2.88
CA GLU A 113 -22.71 9.64 -2.08
C GLU A 113 -21.66 10.39 -2.94
N GLY A 114 -21.15 9.75 -4.00
CA GLY A 114 -20.12 10.33 -4.87
C GLY A 114 -18.89 10.78 -4.08
N TRP A 115 -18.52 12.05 -4.21
CA TRP A 115 -17.41 12.67 -3.47
C TRP A 115 -17.83 13.42 -2.20
N ALA A 116 -19.13 13.44 -1.87
CA ALA A 116 -19.62 14.13 -0.68
C ALA A 116 -18.89 13.74 0.63
N PRO A 117 -18.45 12.49 0.85
CA PRO A 117 -17.73 12.12 2.07
C PRO A 117 -16.43 12.89 2.30
N ILE A 118 -15.72 13.33 1.25
CA ILE A 118 -14.46 14.10 1.38
C ILE A 118 -14.68 15.60 1.37
N LYS A 119 -15.91 16.08 1.10
CA LYS A 119 -16.20 17.52 1.05
C LYS A 119 -15.81 18.26 2.32
N PRO A 120 -16.09 17.79 3.54
CA PRO A 120 -15.66 18.49 4.76
C PRO A 120 -14.14 18.68 4.85
N THR A 121 -13.35 17.71 4.36
CA THR A 121 -11.89 17.80 4.33
C THR A 121 -11.43 18.82 3.30
N LEU A 122 -12.06 18.86 2.12
CA LEU A 122 -11.78 19.87 1.08
C LEU A 122 -12.17 21.29 1.56
N ASP A 123 -13.32 21.45 2.20
CA ASP A 123 -13.75 22.72 2.80
C ASP A 123 -12.75 23.20 3.86
N ARG A 124 -12.20 22.30 4.66
CA ARG A 124 -11.16 22.61 5.64
C ARG A 124 -9.87 23.10 4.98
N ILE A 125 -9.42 22.49 3.89
CA ILE A 125 -8.26 22.94 3.12
C ILE A 125 -8.53 24.34 2.52
N ALA A 126 -9.71 24.56 1.95
CA ALA A 126 -10.10 25.84 1.39
C ALA A 126 -10.07 26.97 2.44
N ALA A 127 -10.41 26.67 3.70
CA ALA A 127 -10.44 27.64 4.80
C ALA A 127 -9.05 28.02 5.35
N ILE A 128 -7.98 27.38 4.98
CA ILE A 128 -6.60 27.68 5.41
C ILE A 128 -6.25 29.14 5.06
N LYS A 129 -5.70 29.88 6.02
CA LYS A 129 -5.46 31.34 5.91
C LYS A 129 -3.99 31.68 5.66
N ASP A 130 -3.07 30.86 6.11
CA ASP A 130 -1.63 31.10 6.00
C ASP A 130 -0.82 29.80 5.91
N ARG A 131 0.50 29.93 5.69
CA ARG A 131 1.41 28.79 5.52
C ARG A 131 1.60 27.97 6.79
N ARG A 132 1.47 28.59 7.96
CA ARG A 132 1.58 27.87 9.24
C ARG A 132 0.37 26.96 9.44
N GLU A 133 -0.83 27.51 9.20
CA GLU A 133 -2.07 26.73 9.24
C GLU A 133 -2.07 25.65 8.17
N TYR A 134 -1.50 25.91 6.98
CA TYR A 134 -1.32 24.88 5.94
C TYR A 134 -0.50 23.69 6.44
N GLN A 135 0.66 23.93 7.05
CA GLN A 135 1.49 22.85 7.59
C GLN A 135 0.78 22.08 8.70
N LEU A 136 0.09 22.77 9.60
CA LEU A 136 -0.69 22.14 10.68
C LEU A 136 -1.81 21.25 10.12
N VAL A 137 -2.61 21.77 9.18
CA VAL A 137 -3.75 21.04 8.61
C VAL A 137 -3.27 19.85 7.81
N THR A 138 -2.24 19.98 6.97
CA THR A 138 -1.72 18.85 6.17
C THR A 138 -1.10 17.76 7.04
N ALA A 139 -0.42 18.11 8.14
CA ALA A 139 0.07 17.13 9.10
C ALA A 139 -1.08 16.36 9.81
N GLN A 140 -2.18 17.05 10.15
CA GLN A 140 -3.36 16.41 10.72
C GLN A 140 -4.08 15.50 9.72
N LEU A 141 -4.12 15.89 8.44
CA LEU A 141 -4.70 15.06 7.38
C LEU A 141 -3.85 13.81 7.11
N ASP A 142 -2.53 13.97 7.08
CA ASP A 142 -1.58 12.86 6.93
C ASP A 142 -1.73 11.85 8.08
N PHE A 143 -1.76 12.32 9.32
CA PHE A 143 -1.97 11.47 10.50
C PHE A 143 -3.29 10.68 10.47
N ARG A 144 -4.33 11.24 9.85
CA ARG A 144 -5.63 10.58 9.69
C ARG A 144 -5.72 9.67 8.47
N GLY A 145 -4.70 9.66 7.61
CA GLY A 145 -4.74 8.99 6.32
C GLY A 145 -5.68 9.63 5.30
N GLU A 146 -6.03 10.91 5.49
CA GLU A 146 -6.92 11.69 4.61
C GLU A 146 -6.15 12.49 3.56
N GLY A 147 -4.85 12.58 3.66
CA GLY A 147 -3.97 13.32 2.76
C GLY A 147 -2.51 12.97 3.02
N THR A 148 -1.58 13.70 2.41
CA THR A 148 -0.14 13.52 2.63
C THR A 148 0.57 14.87 2.70
N MET A 149 1.64 14.95 3.48
CA MET A 149 2.59 16.06 3.47
C MET A 149 3.52 16.00 2.25
N MET A 150 4.39 17.02 2.10
CA MET A 150 5.42 17.05 1.05
C MET A 150 6.66 16.22 1.41
N PHE A 151 6.70 15.63 2.60
CA PHE A 151 7.74 14.75 3.12
C PHE A 151 7.11 13.68 4.01
N GLY A 152 7.82 12.59 4.25
CA GLY A 152 7.40 11.53 5.16
C GLY A 152 7.97 11.71 6.55
N ILE A 153 7.19 11.35 7.57
CA ILE A 153 7.66 11.21 8.96
C ILE A 153 7.26 9.83 9.47
N GLY A 154 8.10 9.24 10.31
CA GLY A 154 7.84 7.93 10.88
C GLY A 154 8.72 7.61 12.07
N VAL A 155 8.57 6.40 12.60
CA VAL A 155 9.45 5.83 13.61
C VAL A 155 9.91 4.48 13.11
N ASP A 156 11.20 4.24 13.13
CA ASP A 156 11.80 2.95 12.75
C ASP A 156 13.03 2.68 13.62
N ALA A 157 13.60 1.48 13.53
CA ALA A 157 14.84 1.16 14.18
C ALA A 157 15.96 2.13 13.71
N ASP A 158 16.78 2.59 14.65
CA ASP A 158 17.97 3.35 14.31
C ASP A 158 18.95 2.43 13.56
N LEU A 159 19.30 2.78 12.32
CA LEU A 159 20.17 1.96 11.46
C LEU A 159 21.58 1.69 12.05
N ARG A 160 22.03 2.52 13.00
CA ARG A 160 23.32 2.34 13.70
C ARG A 160 23.18 1.89 15.15
N ASP A 161 21.97 1.79 15.64
CA ASP A 161 21.65 1.28 16.98
C ASP A 161 20.28 0.59 16.96
N ALA A 162 20.21 -0.59 16.34
CA ALA A 162 18.98 -1.34 16.14
C ALA A 162 18.24 -1.74 17.45
N ALA A 163 18.83 -1.53 18.61
CA ALA A 163 18.17 -1.72 19.91
C ALA A 163 17.21 -0.57 20.24
N ASN A 164 17.32 0.57 19.57
CA ASN A 164 16.53 1.76 19.78
C ASN A 164 15.74 2.15 18.53
N ASN A 165 14.54 2.68 18.74
CA ASN A 165 13.77 3.34 17.67
C ASN A 165 14.13 4.83 17.61
N ILE A 166 14.11 5.39 16.40
CA ILE A 166 14.36 6.79 16.16
C ILE A 166 13.26 7.38 15.26
N VAL A 167 12.91 8.64 15.49
CA VAL A 167 12.05 9.38 14.56
C VAL A 167 12.82 9.62 13.27
N GLN A 168 12.14 9.47 12.15
CA GLN A 168 12.72 9.66 10.83
C GLN A 168 11.93 10.67 10.02
N VAL A 169 12.65 11.48 9.25
CA VAL A 169 12.12 12.36 8.21
C VAL A 169 12.75 11.97 6.90
N GLY A 170 11.95 11.79 5.87
CA GLY A 170 12.42 11.40 4.54
C GLY A 170 11.68 12.09 3.42
N GLN A 171 12.26 11.99 2.22
CA GLN A 171 11.63 12.51 1.01
C GLN A 171 10.25 11.92 0.77
N GLY A 172 9.33 12.72 0.18
CA GLY A 172 7.97 12.33 -0.11
C GLY A 172 7.27 13.33 -1.01
N GLY A 173 5.94 13.34 -0.99
CA GLY A 173 5.13 14.37 -1.60
C GLY A 173 4.90 14.27 -3.11
N ILE A 174 5.56 13.38 -3.84
CA ILE A 174 5.37 13.20 -5.29
C ILE A 174 4.34 12.09 -5.59
N GLY A 175 3.32 12.41 -6.38
CA GLY A 175 2.18 11.51 -6.57
C GLY A 175 2.48 10.28 -7.44
N LEU A 176 3.47 10.33 -8.32
CA LEU A 176 3.96 9.17 -9.08
C LEU A 176 4.93 8.28 -8.28
N GLY A 177 5.28 8.66 -7.05
CA GLY A 177 6.09 7.88 -6.11
C GLY A 177 7.59 7.79 -6.43
N VAL A 178 8.00 7.93 -7.68
CA VAL A 178 9.39 7.81 -8.14
C VAL A 178 9.79 9.07 -8.89
N ARG A 179 10.93 9.68 -8.49
CA ARG A 179 11.45 10.91 -9.11
C ARG A 179 11.63 10.78 -10.62
N ASP A 180 12.05 9.61 -11.08
CA ASP A 180 12.42 9.38 -12.48
C ASP A 180 11.24 9.62 -13.44
N TYR A 181 10.00 9.41 -12.99
CA TYR A 181 8.81 9.75 -13.78
C TYR A 181 8.65 11.25 -14.05
N TYR A 182 9.28 12.12 -13.25
CA TYR A 182 9.24 13.58 -13.42
C TYR A 182 10.42 14.13 -14.22
N VAL A 183 11.58 13.48 -14.18
CA VAL A 183 12.83 14.03 -14.71
C VAL A 183 13.33 13.34 -15.97
N ASN A 184 12.96 12.08 -16.23
CA ASN A 184 13.40 11.37 -17.42
C ASN A 184 12.52 11.71 -18.64
N ASP A 185 13.12 11.62 -19.84
CA ASP A 185 12.49 12.03 -21.08
C ASP A 185 12.29 10.90 -22.11
N ASP A 186 12.44 9.65 -21.67
CA ASP A 186 12.09 8.49 -22.50
C ASP A 186 10.57 8.43 -22.78
N ALA A 187 10.21 7.70 -23.82
CA ALA A 187 8.82 7.64 -24.30
C ALA A 187 7.84 7.08 -23.27
N GLN A 188 8.26 6.08 -22.49
CA GLN A 188 7.39 5.47 -21.47
C GLN A 188 7.15 6.43 -20.31
N THR A 189 8.20 7.08 -19.80
CA THR A 189 8.10 8.07 -18.74
C THR A 189 7.23 9.27 -19.14
N LYS A 190 7.37 9.77 -20.38
CA LYS A 190 6.48 10.81 -20.93
C LYS A 190 5.03 10.37 -20.96
N LYS A 191 4.76 9.13 -21.39
CA LYS A 191 3.41 8.58 -21.43
C LYS A 191 2.79 8.50 -20.03
N ILE A 192 3.54 8.05 -19.02
CA ILE A 192 3.09 8.00 -17.62
C ILE A 192 2.79 9.40 -17.10
N ARG A 193 3.66 10.37 -17.36
CA ARG A 193 3.51 11.77 -16.95
C ARG A 193 2.26 12.41 -17.55
N GLU A 194 1.98 12.20 -18.84
CA GLU A 194 0.76 12.69 -19.49
C GLU A 194 -0.51 12.00 -18.94
N ALA A 195 -0.46 10.69 -18.69
CA ALA A 195 -1.56 9.98 -18.04
C ALA A 195 -1.85 10.52 -16.63
N TYR A 196 -0.81 10.84 -15.86
CA TYR A 196 -0.95 11.43 -14.52
C TYR A 196 -1.56 12.84 -14.56
N LYS A 197 -1.16 13.69 -15.52
CA LYS A 197 -1.76 14.99 -15.74
C LYS A 197 -3.26 14.87 -16.07
N ALA A 198 -3.60 13.97 -17.01
CA ALA A 198 -4.99 13.71 -17.37
C ALA A 198 -5.81 13.19 -16.18
N TYR A 199 -5.24 12.30 -15.37
CA TYR A 199 -5.82 11.79 -14.12
C TYR A 199 -6.14 12.92 -13.15
N MET A 200 -5.18 13.77 -12.79
CA MET A 200 -5.38 14.88 -11.86
C MET A 200 -6.43 15.87 -12.37
N LYS A 201 -6.33 16.27 -13.65
CA LYS A 201 -7.32 17.16 -14.28
C LYS A 201 -8.72 16.59 -14.16
N LYS A 202 -8.89 15.29 -14.46
CA LYS A 202 -10.18 14.61 -14.36
C LYS A 202 -10.70 14.59 -12.93
N LEU A 203 -9.84 14.31 -11.93
CA LEU A 203 -10.23 14.34 -10.53
C LEU A 203 -10.72 15.72 -10.09
N PHE A 204 -10.04 16.80 -10.47
CA PHE A 204 -10.50 18.16 -10.18
C PHE A 204 -11.87 18.46 -10.82
N GLN A 205 -12.12 18.00 -12.04
CA GLN A 205 -13.43 18.15 -12.68
C GLN A 205 -14.53 17.40 -11.90
N MET A 206 -14.23 16.18 -11.42
CA MET A 206 -15.20 15.34 -10.71
C MET A 206 -15.63 15.92 -9.35
N VAL A 207 -14.82 16.79 -8.75
CA VAL A 207 -15.19 17.54 -7.53
C VAL A 207 -15.77 18.93 -7.81
N GLY A 208 -16.13 19.23 -9.08
CA GLY A 208 -16.90 20.40 -9.46
C GLY A 208 -16.11 21.55 -10.08
N ASN A 209 -14.81 21.41 -10.37
CA ASN A 209 -14.08 22.44 -11.11
C ASN A 209 -14.41 22.37 -12.61
N ASP A 210 -14.51 23.53 -13.26
CA ASP A 210 -14.57 23.60 -14.73
C ASP A 210 -13.24 23.18 -15.38
N GLU A 211 -13.24 23.04 -16.68
CA GLU A 211 -12.07 22.55 -17.42
C GLU A 211 -10.84 23.47 -17.29
N ALA A 212 -11.03 24.77 -17.37
CA ALA A 212 -9.94 25.75 -17.29
C ALA A 212 -9.33 25.77 -15.89
N THR A 213 -10.17 25.75 -14.85
CA THR A 213 -9.76 25.68 -13.44
C THR A 213 -9.04 24.36 -13.15
N ALA A 214 -9.57 23.24 -13.60
CA ALA A 214 -8.94 21.93 -13.42
C ALA A 214 -7.57 21.85 -14.10
N GLN A 215 -7.43 22.43 -15.31
CA GLN A 215 -6.16 22.52 -16.02
C GLN A 215 -5.14 23.34 -15.22
N LYS A 216 -5.49 24.54 -14.75
CA LYS A 216 -4.62 25.40 -13.95
C LYS A 216 -4.18 24.72 -12.64
N LYS A 217 -5.12 24.07 -11.94
CA LYS A 217 -4.82 23.32 -10.71
C LYS A 217 -3.85 22.16 -10.97
N MET A 218 -4.05 21.39 -12.01
CA MET A 218 -3.16 20.30 -12.43
C MET A 218 -1.74 20.83 -12.69
N GLU A 219 -1.61 21.95 -13.39
CA GLU A 219 -0.33 22.57 -13.72
C GLU A 219 0.41 23.02 -12.43
N ALA A 220 -0.30 23.62 -11.47
CA ALA A 220 0.25 24.02 -10.19
C ALA A 220 0.79 22.82 -9.40
N VAL A 221 0.01 21.72 -9.34
CA VAL A 221 0.46 20.47 -8.69
C VAL A 221 1.72 19.92 -9.37
N MET A 222 1.71 19.83 -10.71
CA MET A 222 2.86 19.34 -11.47
C MET A 222 4.11 20.20 -11.27
N ALA A 223 3.96 21.51 -11.15
CA ALA A 223 5.09 22.42 -10.85
C ALA A 223 5.70 22.12 -9.48
N ILE A 224 4.88 21.98 -8.43
CA ILE A 224 5.31 21.64 -7.07
C ILE A 224 6.01 20.27 -7.06
N GLU A 225 5.34 19.23 -7.57
CA GLU A 225 5.88 17.87 -7.53
C GLU A 225 7.15 17.72 -8.35
N THR A 226 7.27 18.43 -9.49
CA THR A 226 8.49 18.42 -10.30
C THR A 226 9.67 19.07 -9.57
N ARG A 227 9.45 20.15 -8.82
CA ARG A 227 10.49 20.75 -7.96
C ARG A 227 10.99 19.75 -6.93
N ILE A 228 10.07 19.15 -6.18
CA ILE A 228 10.39 18.15 -5.15
C ILE A 228 11.11 16.95 -5.78
N ALA A 229 10.62 16.43 -6.91
CA ALA A 229 11.21 15.28 -7.60
C ALA A 229 12.65 15.56 -8.07
N LYS A 230 12.95 16.77 -8.56
CA LYS A 230 14.31 17.14 -8.97
C LYS A 230 15.30 17.10 -7.82
N ALA A 231 14.90 17.48 -6.63
CA ALA A 231 15.71 17.43 -5.42
C ALA A 231 15.78 16.02 -4.80
N SER A 232 14.82 15.15 -5.09
CA SER A 232 14.69 13.81 -4.50
C SER A 232 15.83 12.89 -4.93
N TYR A 233 16.19 11.97 -4.05
CA TYR A 233 17.17 10.92 -4.32
C TYR A 233 16.58 9.86 -5.26
N SER A 234 17.45 9.32 -6.13
CA SER A 234 17.10 8.18 -6.99
C SER A 234 16.97 6.89 -6.18
N GLN A 235 16.31 5.88 -6.77
CA GLN A 235 16.17 4.54 -6.14
C GLN A 235 17.53 3.91 -5.78
N VAL A 236 18.60 4.21 -6.54
CA VAL A 236 19.96 3.75 -6.22
C VAL A 236 20.52 4.49 -5.00
N GLN A 237 20.36 5.82 -4.94
CA GLN A 237 20.81 6.63 -3.82
C GLN A 237 20.09 6.29 -2.50
N LEU A 238 18.81 5.90 -2.55
CA LEU A 238 18.04 5.48 -1.38
C LEU A 238 18.52 4.16 -0.77
N ARG A 239 19.31 3.36 -1.48
CA ARG A 239 19.88 2.10 -0.96
C ARG A 239 21.19 2.30 -0.19
N ASP A 240 21.80 3.46 -0.30
CA ASP A 240 23.05 3.80 0.38
C ASP A 240 22.74 4.25 1.81
N ILE A 241 22.97 3.38 2.79
CA ILE A 241 22.66 3.61 4.20
C ILE A 241 23.39 4.83 4.75
N ASP A 242 24.68 4.99 4.44
CA ASP A 242 25.48 6.11 4.95
C ASP A 242 25.01 7.45 4.38
N LYS A 243 24.60 7.44 3.11
CA LYS A 243 24.06 8.62 2.42
C LYS A 243 22.66 9.02 2.93
N ASN A 244 21.94 8.10 3.53
CA ASN A 244 20.58 8.31 4.04
C ASN A 244 20.52 8.34 5.59
N TYR A 245 21.65 8.58 6.27
CA TYR A 245 21.70 8.59 7.71
C TYR A 245 22.31 9.91 8.25
N HIS A 246 21.44 10.84 8.64
CA HIS A 246 21.81 12.13 9.21
C HIS A 246 21.13 12.30 10.57
N LYS A 247 21.70 11.64 11.58
CA LYS A 247 21.19 11.72 12.96
C LYS A 247 21.56 13.08 13.57
N MET A 248 20.57 13.73 14.18
CA MET A 248 20.72 15.03 14.82
C MET A 248 19.77 15.18 16.01
N THR A 249 20.00 16.20 16.82
CA THR A 249 19.04 16.56 17.87
C THR A 249 17.84 17.27 17.29
N TYR A 250 16.69 17.26 18.03
CA TYR A 250 15.52 18.05 17.67
C TYR A 250 15.84 19.54 17.51
N ASN A 251 16.67 20.10 18.41
CA ASN A 251 17.06 21.52 18.32
C ASN A 251 17.86 21.78 17.02
N GLN A 252 18.74 20.87 16.63
CA GLN A 252 19.49 21.01 15.38
C GLN A 252 18.55 20.94 14.16
N LEU A 253 17.56 20.05 14.17
CA LEU A 253 16.55 19.99 13.11
C LEU A 253 15.85 21.36 12.91
N VAL A 254 15.42 21.99 13.99
CA VAL A 254 14.74 23.32 13.94
C VAL A 254 15.68 24.41 13.41
N ILE A 255 16.98 24.33 13.70
CA ILE A 255 17.98 25.27 13.20
C ILE A 255 18.27 25.05 11.71
N ASP A 256 18.45 23.79 11.31
CA ASP A 256 18.87 23.45 9.95
C ASP A 256 17.71 23.53 8.94
N TYR A 257 16.46 23.33 9.42
CA TYR A 257 15.26 23.35 8.58
C TYR A 257 14.19 24.31 9.15
N PRO A 258 14.46 25.62 9.18
CA PRO A 258 13.62 26.62 9.84
C PRO A 258 12.31 26.93 9.09
N GLY A 259 12.19 26.55 7.83
CA GLY A 259 10.99 26.76 7.00
C GLY A 259 9.84 25.82 7.32
N ILE A 260 10.08 24.78 8.14
CA ILE A 260 9.07 23.82 8.57
C ILE A 260 8.73 24.05 10.05
N ASP A 261 7.44 24.18 10.36
CA ASP A 261 6.95 24.32 11.74
C ASP A 261 6.92 22.93 12.43
N TRP A 262 8.11 22.40 12.72
CA TRP A 262 8.32 21.07 13.28
C TRP A 262 7.50 20.81 14.55
N GLY A 263 7.37 21.82 15.42
CA GLY A 263 6.60 21.67 16.65
C GLY A 263 5.13 21.36 16.37
N ASN A 264 4.50 22.11 15.48
CA ASN A 264 3.12 21.87 15.08
C ASN A 264 2.97 20.61 14.22
N VAL A 265 3.93 20.31 13.34
CA VAL A 265 3.90 19.08 12.52
C VAL A 265 3.92 17.84 13.39
N PHE A 266 4.88 17.70 14.31
CA PHE A 266 4.96 16.51 15.16
C PHE A 266 3.79 16.42 16.15
N LEU A 267 3.35 17.56 16.73
CA LEU A 267 2.18 17.57 17.59
C LEU A 267 0.92 17.12 16.85
N ALA A 268 0.70 17.66 15.64
CA ALA A 268 -0.45 17.31 14.80
C ALA A 268 -0.45 15.84 14.34
N SER A 269 0.74 15.28 14.17
CA SER A 269 0.96 13.88 13.79
C SER A 269 1.00 12.91 15.00
N GLY A 270 0.71 13.40 16.21
CA GLY A 270 0.60 12.56 17.41
C GLY A 270 1.92 12.05 17.98
N PHE A 271 3.06 12.63 17.58
CA PHE A 271 4.36 12.23 18.12
C PHE A 271 4.53 12.71 19.57
N PRO A 272 5.00 11.86 20.48
CA PRO A 272 5.46 12.31 21.80
C PRO A 272 6.76 13.13 21.66
N ALA A 273 7.16 13.82 22.74
CA ALA A 273 8.45 14.48 22.75
C ALA A 273 9.61 13.48 22.57
N PHE A 274 10.55 13.81 21.73
CA PHE A 274 11.76 13.02 21.45
C PHE A 274 12.99 13.91 21.43
N LYS A 275 14.19 13.32 21.55
CA LYS A 275 15.46 14.07 21.64
C LYS A 275 16.22 14.07 20.31
N GLU A 276 16.19 12.97 19.60
CA GLU A 276 16.97 12.72 18.41
C GLU A 276 16.08 12.30 17.24
N ILE A 277 16.54 12.62 16.05
CA ILE A 277 15.86 12.35 14.79
C ILE A 277 16.89 12.02 13.71
N CYS A 278 16.50 11.22 12.73
CA CYS A 278 17.30 10.99 11.53
C CYS A 278 16.61 11.63 10.32
N VAL A 279 17.30 12.54 9.64
CA VAL A 279 16.87 13.05 8.33
C VAL A 279 17.52 12.19 7.25
N GLY A 280 16.69 11.43 6.52
CA GLY A 280 17.19 10.51 5.50
C GLY A 280 17.80 11.26 4.29
N GLN A 281 17.11 12.23 3.78
CA GLN A 281 17.48 12.96 2.57
C GLN A 281 17.39 14.48 2.81
N PRO A 282 18.50 15.15 3.14
CA PRO A 282 18.50 16.58 3.45
C PRO A 282 18.05 17.48 2.30
N GLU A 283 18.54 17.28 1.08
CA GLU A 283 18.26 18.16 -0.06
C GLU A 283 16.78 18.23 -0.45
N PRO A 284 16.02 17.10 -0.51
CA PRO A 284 14.58 17.17 -0.69
C PRO A 284 13.84 17.97 0.39
N ILE A 285 14.27 17.86 1.66
CA ILE A 285 13.64 18.60 2.76
C ILE A 285 13.88 20.12 2.62
N HIS A 286 15.12 20.51 2.26
CA HIS A 286 15.40 21.91 1.94
C HIS A 286 14.61 22.44 0.73
N GLU A 287 14.36 21.58 -0.29
CA GLU A 287 13.52 22.02 -1.40
C GLU A 287 12.05 22.17 -0.96
N VAL A 288 11.55 21.33 -0.05
CA VAL A 288 10.22 21.49 0.54
C VAL A 288 10.11 22.83 1.26
N GLU A 289 11.11 23.25 2.04
CA GLU A 289 11.13 24.59 2.66
C GLU A 289 10.97 25.72 1.64
N LYS A 290 11.72 25.64 0.53
CA LYS A 290 11.60 26.62 -0.57
C LYS A 290 10.24 26.58 -1.23
N VAL A 291 9.68 25.40 -1.48
CA VAL A 291 8.32 25.25 -2.01
C VAL A 291 7.31 25.88 -1.08
N LEU A 292 7.40 25.64 0.23
CA LEU A 292 6.50 26.25 1.23
C LEU A 292 6.62 27.78 1.29
N ALA A 293 7.82 28.32 1.12
CA ALA A 293 8.08 29.75 1.18
C ALA A 293 7.67 30.49 -0.10
N GLU A 294 7.95 29.94 -1.27
CA GLU A 294 7.86 30.60 -2.57
C GLU A 294 6.55 30.36 -3.31
N THR A 295 5.88 29.22 -3.04
CA THR A 295 4.62 28.87 -3.71
C THR A 295 3.47 29.68 -3.13
N SER A 296 2.50 30.11 -3.95
CA SER A 296 1.31 30.78 -3.49
C SER A 296 0.51 29.89 -2.52
N LEU A 297 -0.19 30.51 -1.56
CA LEU A 297 -1.02 29.74 -0.63
C LEU A 297 -2.13 28.97 -1.35
N ASP A 298 -2.67 29.52 -2.43
CA ASP A 298 -3.71 28.88 -3.23
C ASP A 298 -3.19 27.63 -3.97
N ASP A 299 -1.96 27.68 -4.50
CA ASP A 299 -1.33 26.51 -5.11
C ASP A 299 -0.95 25.44 -4.08
N LEU A 300 -0.52 25.85 -2.87
CA LEU A 300 -0.32 24.94 -1.75
C LEU A 300 -1.63 24.22 -1.35
N LYS A 301 -2.74 24.96 -1.25
CA LYS A 301 -4.07 24.39 -1.01
C LYS A 301 -4.46 23.42 -2.12
N THR A 302 -4.23 23.79 -3.37
CA THR A 302 -4.48 22.94 -4.55
C THR A 302 -3.70 21.63 -4.49
N TYR A 303 -2.44 21.68 -4.04
CA TYR A 303 -1.64 20.48 -3.83
C TYR A 303 -2.23 19.59 -2.71
N ALA A 304 -2.65 20.17 -1.57
CA ALA A 304 -3.29 19.40 -0.51
C ALA A 304 -4.64 18.79 -0.97
N GLU A 305 -5.42 19.55 -1.74
CA GLU A 305 -6.71 19.11 -2.31
C GLU A 305 -6.55 17.84 -3.16
N ILE A 306 -5.59 17.83 -4.10
CA ILE A 306 -5.39 16.65 -4.95
C ILE A 306 -4.93 15.43 -4.14
N LYS A 307 -4.13 15.62 -3.08
CA LYS A 307 -3.71 14.50 -2.23
C LYS A 307 -4.91 13.85 -1.52
N VAL A 308 -5.87 14.64 -1.07
CA VAL A 308 -7.12 14.13 -0.47
C VAL A 308 -7.96 13.41 -1.53
N ILE A 309 -8.20 14.03 -2.68
CA ILE A 309 -9.05 13.45 -3.73
C ILE A 309 -8.45 12.14 -4.24
N ALA A 310 -7.17 12.14 -4.60
CA ALA A 310 -6.46 10.97 -5.12
C ALA A 310 -6.39 9.82 -4.09
N GLY A 311 -6.11 10.14 -2.82
CA GLY A 311 -6.10 9.18 -1.73
C GLY A 311 -7.45 8.51 -1.49
N ALA A 312 -8.55 9.22 -1.77
CA ALA A 312 -9.90 8.73 -1.55
C ALA A 312 -10.51 7.95 -2.72
N THR A 313 -9.92 7.95 -3.91
CA THR A 313 -10.50 7.34 -5.13
C THR A 313 -10.95 5.90 -4.97
N SER A 314 -10.28 5.14 -4.12
CA SER A 314 -10.62 3.73 -3.85
C SER A 314 -11.84 3.56 -2.95
N VAL A 315 -12.29 4.59 -2.25
CA VAL A 315 -13.39 4.56 -1.26
C VAL A 315 -14.58 5.44 -1.63
N LEU A 316 -14.50 6.17 -2.76
CA LEU A 316 -15.57 6.95 -3.35
C LEU A 316 -16.39 6.12 -4.36
N SER A 317 -17.18 6.80 -5.20
CA SER A 317 -18.00 6.17 -6.25
C SER A 317 -17.16 5.46 -7.32
N ASP A 318 -17.81 4.59 -8.11
CA ASP A 318 -17.15 3.75 -9.11
C ASP A 318 -16.46 4.55 -10.23
N ASP A 319 -16.96 5.73 -10.56
CA ASP A 319 -16.35 6.62 -11.55
C ASP A 319 -14.99 7.17 -11.09
N PHE A 320 -14.81 7.51 -9.79
CA PHE A 320 -13.48 7.84 -9.23
C PHE A 320 -12.52 6.66 -9.34
N ARG A 321 -13.01 5.46 -9.04
CA ARG A 321 -12.20 4.24 -9.19
C ARG A 321 -11.81 4.00 -10.64
N ALA A 322 -12.73 4.19 -11.59
CA ALA A 322 -12.46 4.02 -13.02
C ALA A 322 -11.36 4.97 -13.50
N VAL A 323 -11.41 6.24 -13.08
CA VAL A 323 -10.36 7.22 -13.41
C VAL A 323 -9.01 6.84 -12.83
N ALA A 324 -8.97 6.36 -11.57
CA ALA A 324 -7.72 5.89 -10.98
C ALA A 324 -7.17 4.63 -11.68
N PHE A 325 -8.05 3.76 -12.15
CA PHE A 325 -7.64 2.56 -12.89
C PHE A 325 -7.02 2.88 -14.25
N GLU A 326 -7.49 3.91 -14.97
CA GLU A 326 -6.87 4.32 -16.25
C GLU A 326 -5.41 4.74 -16.06
N LEU A 327 -5.06 5.42 -14.97
CA LEU A 327 -3.67 5.69 -14.63
C LEU A 327 -2.91 4.39 -14.32
N SER A 328 -3.50 3.49 -13.53
CA SER A 328 -2.90 2.20 -13.18
C SER A 328 -2.57 1.36 -14.42
N LYS A 329 -3.45 1.34 -15.43
CA LYS A 329 -3.20 0.64 -16.71
C LYS A 329 -1.93 1.13 -17.41
N VAL A 330 -1.70 2.45 -17.41
CA VAL A 330 -0.50 3.03 -18.04
C VAL A 330 0.76 2.73 -17.23
N MET A 331 0.67 2.73 -15.90
CA MET A 331 1.80 2.52 -15.02
C MET A 331 2.23 1.05 -14.92
N SER A 332 1.25 0.14 -14.79
CA SER A 332 1.52 -1.28 -14.53
C SER A 332 1.34 -2.20 -15.75
N GLY A 333 0.57 -1.78 -16.75
CA GLY A 333 0.21 -2.63 -17.89
C GLY A 333 -0.99 -3.55 -17.67
N VAL A 334 -1.57 -3.57 -16.47
CA VAL A 334 -2.81 -4.31 -16.15
C VAL A 334 -3.94 -3.87 -17.08
N GLN A 335 -4.75 -4.81 -17.59
CA GLN A 335 -5.82 -4.51 -18.55
C GLN A 335 -7.21 -4.45 -17.94
N GLN A 336 -7.41 -5.10 -16.80
CA GLN A 336 -8.68 -5.18 -16.08
C GLN A 336 -8.50 -4.87 -14.59
N ASP A 337 -9.40 -4.04 -14.03
CA ASP A 337 -9.39 -3.79 -12.58
C ASP A 337 -9.88 -5.01 -11.80
N ARG A 338 -9.34 -5.18 -10.62
CA ARG A 338 -9.75 -6.26 -9.71
C ARG A 338 -11.24 -6.16 -9.38
N PRO A 339 -11.98 -7.28 -9.33
CA PRO A 339 -13.38 -7.30 -8.91
C PRO A 339 -13.58 -6.61 -7.56
N ARG A 340 -14.76 -6.01 -7.35
CA ARG A 340 -15.07 -5.29 -6.11
C ARG A 340 -14.81 -6.12 -4.84
N TRP A 341 -15.16 -7.40 -4.86
CA TRP A 341 -14.94 -8.25 -3.71
C TRP A 341 -13.46 -8.40 -3.34
N LYS A 342 -12.54 -8.52 -4.31
CA LYS A 342 -11.08 -8.56 -4.06
C LYS A 342 -10.60 -7.24 -3.44
N ARG A 343 -11.11 -6.11 -3.94
CA ARG A 343 -10.80 -4.80 -3.36
C ARG A 343 -11.33 -4.64 -1.94
N ALA A 344 -12.55 -5.15 -1.68
CA ALA A 344 -13.15 -5.16 -0.35
C ALA A 344 -12.35 -6.03 0.63
N VAL A 345 -11.93 -7.24 0.21
CA VAL A 345 -11.04 -8.11 0.98
C VAL A 345 -9.71 -7.39 1.28
N GLY A 346 -9.11 -6.75 0.28
CA GLY A 346 -7.89 -5.97 0.46
C GLY A 346 -8.05 -4.82 1.47
N THR A 347 -9.19 -4.12 1.47
CA THR A 347 -9.50 -3.09 2.47
C THR A 347 -9.58 -3.66 3.89
N VAL A 348 -10.30 -4.78 4.07
CA VAL A 348 -10.42 -5.43 5.38
C VAL A 348 -9.06 -5.91 5.87
N SER A 349 -8.27 -6.54 5.01
CA SER A 349 -6.92 -7.00 5.33
C SER A 349 -5.96 -5.85 5.68
N GLY A 350 -6.07 -4.72 4.99
CA GLY A 350 -5.24 -3.55 5.27
C GLY A 350 -5.57 -2.86 6.61
N VAL A 351 -6.86 -2.84 7.00
CA VAL A 351 -7.31 -2.17 8.23
C VAL A 351 -7.31 -3.12 9.45
N LEU A 352 -7.66 -4.39 9.25
CA LEU A 352 -7.87 -5.38 10.30
C LEU A 352 -6.99 -6.63 10.09
N GLY A 353 -5.79 -6.46 9.51
CA GLY A 353 -4.91 -7.56 9.09
C GLY A 353 -4.51 -8.49 10.22
N GLU A 354 -4.12 -7.96 11.37
CA GLU A 354 -3.76 -8.76 12.54
C GLU A 354 -4.94 -9.62 13.04
N ALA A 355 -6.14 -9.04 13.02
CA ALA A 355 -7.35 -9.74 13.43
C ALA A 355 -7.71 -10.87 12.47
N ILE A 356 -7.66 -10.61 11.16
CA ILE A 356 -7.85 -11.62 10.11
C ILE A 356 -6.75 -12.67 10.19
N GLY A 357 -5.51 -12.26 10.39
CA GLY A 357 -4.35 -13.13 10.51
C GLY A 357 -4.49 -14.16 11.64
N LYS A 358 -4.99 -13.73 12.81
CA LYS A 358 -5.29 -14.64 13.92
C LYS A 358 -6.27 -15.74 13.50
N ILE A 359 -7.40 -15.36 12.90
CA ILE A 359 -8.42 -16.31 12.45
C ILE A 359 -7.88 -17.22 11.33
N TYR A 360 -7.09 -16.66 10.41
CA TYR A 360 -6.46 -17.41 9.33
C TYR A 360 -5.53 -18.51 9.89
N VAL A 361 -4.70 -18.17 10.87
CA VAL A 361 -3.78 -19.11 11.52
C VAL A 361 -4.55 -20.25 12.20
N GLU A 362 -5.59 -19.92 12.94
CA GLU A 362 -6.46 -20.92 13.59
C GLU A 362 -7.08 -21.91 12.58
N LYS A 363 -7.44 -21.44 11.38
CA LYS A 363 -8.12 -22.26 10.36
C LYS A 363 -7.18 -22.98 9.41
N TYR A 364 -6.08 -22.34 9.00
CA TYR A 364 -5.28 -22.78 7.85
C TYR A 364 -3.79 -23.01 8.16
N PHE A 365 -3.32 -22.71 9.38
CA PHE A 365 -1.92 -22.85 9.74
C PHE A 365 -1.75 -23.76 10.97
N PRO A 366 -1.79 -25.10 10.80
CA PRO A 366 -1.68 -26.06 11.88
C PRO A 366 -0.30 -26.00 12.56
N GLU A 367 -0.22 -26.44 13.81
CA GLU A 367 1.01 -26.39 14.62
C GLU A 367 2.19 -27.16 13.97
N SER A 368 1.90 -28.20 13.18
CA SER A 368 2.91 -28.91 12.40
C SER A 368 3.57 -28.04 11.32
N SER A 369 2.83 -27.15 10.67
CA SER A 369 3.35 -26.19 9.70
C SER A 369 4.21 -25.13 10.37
N LYS A 370 3.77 -24.64 11.55
CA LYS A 370 4.53 -23.68 12.37
C LYS A 370 5.88 -24.29 12.78
N LYS A 371 5.89 -25.51 13.28
CA LYS A 371 7.12 -26.22 13.65
C LYS A 371 8.09 -26.31 12.46
N ARG A 372 7.61 -26.76 11.29
CA ARG A 372 8.46 -26.83 10.10
C ARG A 372 9.04 -25.47 9.69
N MET A 373 8.25 -24.41 9.79
CA MET A 373 8.72 -23.06 9.50
C MET A 373 9.78 -22.62 10.51
N LEU A 374 9.61 -22.90 11.80
CA LEU A 374 10.61 -22.60 12.83
C LEU A 374 11.92 -23.38 12.58
N ASP A 375 11.85 -24.66 12.20
CA ASP A 375 13.02 -25.46 11.83
C ASP A 375 13.75 -24.84 10.61
N LEU A 376 13.00 -24.39 9.60
CA LEU A 376 13.58 -23.68 8.43
C LEU A 376 14.26 -22.38 8.85
N VAL A 377 13.62 -21.55 9.67
CA VAL A 377 14.19 -20.28 10.16
C VAL A 377 15.46 -20.52 10.96
N HIS A 378 15.47 -21.52 11.83
CA HIS A 378 16.66 -21.89 12.62
C HIS A 378 17.84 -22.33 11.71
N ASN A 379 17.56 -23.14 10.69
CA ASN A 379 18.57 -23.53 9.72
C ASN A 379 19.14 -22.32 8.94
N LEU A 380 18.28 -21.37 8.56
CA LEU A 380 18.72 -20.13 7.90
C LEU A 380 19.57 -19.26 8.83
N GLN A 381 19.20 -19.13 10.10
CA GLN A 381 20.01 -18.39 11.11
C GLN A 381 21.38 -19.03 11.29
N THR A 382 21.47 -20.36 11.37
CA THR A 382 22.72 -21.10 11.48
C THR A 382 23.61 -20.87 10.25
N ALA A 383 23.03 -20.98 9.05
CA ALA A 383 23.77 -20.74 7.80
C ALA A 383 24.24 -19.28 7.68
N LEU A 384 23.42 -18.32 8.11
CA LEU A 384 23.79 -16.88 8.11
C LEU A 384 24.94 -16.61 9.06
N ALA A 385 24.92 -17.17 10.30
CA ALA A 385 26.01 -17.02 11.25
C ALA A 385 27.35 -17.51 10.65
N GLN A 386 27.34 -18.69 10.01
CA GLN A 386 28.53 -19.22 9.35
C GLN A 386 29.06 -18.27 8.24
N ARG A 387 28.14 -17.67 7.45
CA ARG A 387 28.54 -16.75 6.37
C ARG A 387 29.09 -15.43 6.90
N ILE A 388 28.60 -14.95 8.05
CA ILE A 388 29.13 -13.76 8.71
C ILE A 388 30.54 -14.03 9.23
N ASP A 389 30.79 -15.21 9.81
CA ASP A 389 32.12 -15.59 10.31
C ASP A 389 33.15 -15.78 9.17
N GLU A 390 32.69 -16.14 7.95
CA GLU A 390 33.52 -16.31 6.77
C GLU A 390 33.84 -14.97 6.04
N ALA A 391 33.08 -13.88 6.31
CA ALA A 391 33.18 -12.59 5.62
C ALA A 391 34.14 -11.64 6.32
#